data_e58c47c9a3980f3dfef8d6275b5f320d
#
_entry.id   e58c47c9a3980f3dfef8d6275b5f320d
#
_cell.length_a   1.000
_cell.length_b   1.000
_cell.length_c   1.000
_cell.angle_alpha   90.00
_cell.angle_beta   90.00
_cell.angle_gamma   90.00
#
_symmetry.space_group_name_H-M   'P 1'
#
loop_
_entity.id
_entity.type
_entity.pdbx_description
1 polymer ?
#
loop_
_entity_poly.entity_id
_entity_poly.type
_entity_poly.pdbx_seq_one_letter_code
_entity_poly.pdbx_strand_id
1 'polypeptide(L)'
;EAKQPQACETCHMGFDHPQWEMYSSSKHGVRYDLKQKNILPKDAAAPTCQTCHMQDGNHEVRTAWGFLAVRLPMPENDPQWTADRATVLQALGVLDPQGKPTALVETVKAADVARLTQEDWQRERDKMLKTCNQCHSMNFAKQQLQMGDDMIRNADHLMAEGIRIVAALYTDGILDKPKNYQYPFPNLLTFHDA
;
A
#
# COMPACT_ATOMS: atom_id res chain seq x y z
N GLU A 1 -7.92 -10.53 -23.45
CA GLU A 1 -8.45 -9.36 -22.71
C GLU A 1 -7.86 -9.29 -21.31
N ALA A 2 -7.85 -10.37 -20.50
CA ALA A 2 -7.32 -10.37 -19.13
C ALA A 2 -5.83 -9.99 -19.00
N LYS A 3 -5.05 -10.01 -20.07
CA LYS A 3 -3.63 -9.58 -20.08
C LYS A 3 -3.44 -8.11 -20.43
N GLN A 4 -4.51 -7.38 -20.70
CA GLN A 4 -4.46 -5.95 -20.98
C GLN A 4 -4.68 -5.15 -19.70
N PRO A 5 -3.93 -4.06 -19.46
CA PRO A 5 -4.09 -3.26 -18.25
C PRO A 5 -5.49 -2.65 -18.11
N GLN A 6 -6.21 -2.43 -19.22
CA GLN A 6 -7.60 -1.97 -19.22
C GLN A 6 -8.56 -2.91 -18.47
N ALA A 7 -8.24 -4.20 -18.37
CA ALA A 7 -9.03 -5.12 -17.57
C ALA A 7 -9.00 -4.78 -16.06
N CYS A 8 -7.96 -4.09 -15.60
CA CYS A 8 -7.81 -3.67 -14.21
C CYS A 8 -8.45 -2.31 -13.93
N GLU A 9 -8.56 -1.47 -14.98
CA GLU A 9 -9.09 -0.11 -14.90
C GLU A 9 -10.47 -0.06 -14.25
N THR A 10 -11.35 -1.00 -14.60
CA THR A 10 -12.74 -1.04 -14.11
C THR A 10 -12.86 -1.04 -12.59
N CYS A 11 -11.87 -1.62 -11.88
CA CYS A 11 -11.86 -1.71 -10.42
C CYS A 11 -10.75 -0.89 -9.77
N HIS A 12 -9.69 -0.54 -10.52
CA HIS A 12 -8.49 0.14 -10.00
C HIS A 12 -8.32 1.53 -10.62
N MET A 13 -9.37 2.34 -10.56
CA MET A 13 -9.40 3.72 -11.03
C MET A 13 -10.17 4.62 -10.07
N GLY A 14 -9.97 5.92 -10.19
CA GLY A 14 -10.72 6.92 -9.44
C GLY A 14 -9.95 7.47 -8.24
N PHE A 15 -10.61 8.34 -7.48
CA PHE A 15 -9.98 9.16 -6.46
C PHE A 15 -9.31 8.35 -5.33
N ASP A 16 -9.93 7.27 -4.90
CA ASP A 16 -9.48 6.41 -3.81
C ASP A 16 -8.59 5.25 -4.25
N HIS A 17 -8.69 4.86 -5.54
CA HIS A 17 -7.93 3.76 -6.13
C HIS A 17 -7.28 4.15 -7.47
N PRO A 18 -6.42 5.20 -7.52
CA PRO A 18 -5.92 5.80 -8.77
C PRO A 18 -4.82 4.97 -9.45
N GLN A 19 -4.84 3.65 -9.36
CA GLN A 19 -3.78 2.80 -9.92
C GLN A 19 -3.73 2.88 -11.44
N TRP A 20 -4.89 3.00 -12.11
CA TRP A 20 -4.95 3.18 -13.56
C TRP A 20 -4.31 4.50 -13.98
N GLU A 21 -4.67 5.59 -13.33
CA GLU A 21 -4.14 6.93 -13.58
C GLU A 21 -2.62 6.98 -13.34
N MET A 22 -2.17 6.33 -12.25
CA MET A 22 -0.74 6.23 -11.94
C MET A 22 0.00 5.38 -12.97
N TYR A 23 -0.58 4.24 -13.40
CA TYR A 23 0.02 3.39 -14.42
C TYR A 23 0.07 4.11 -15.78
N SER A 24 -1.06 4.63 -16.26
CA SER A 24 -1.17 5.24 -17.59
C SER A 24 -0.26 6.46 -17.76
N SER A 25 -0.01 7.22 -16.70
CA SER A 25 0.94 8.33 -16.68
C SER A 25 2.40 7.91 -16.43
N SER A 26 2.64 6.68 -16.00
CA SER A 26 3.99 6.16 -15.76
C SER A 26 4.74 5.87 -17.06
N LYS A 27 6.08 5.72 -16.96
CA LYS A 27 6.90 5.29 -18.10
C LYS A 27 6.48 3.91 -18.64
N HIS A 28 5.98 3.01 -17.79
CA HIS A 28 5.46 1.71 -18.20
C HIS A 28 4.19 1.84 -19.02
N GLY A 29 3.22 2.61 -18.53
CA GLY A 29 1.96 2.84 -19.24
C GLY A 29 2.14 3.60 -20.57
N VAL A 30 2.97 4.63 -20.58
CA VAL A 30 3.32 5.34 -21.81
C VAL A 30 3.96 4.39 -22.84
N ARG A 31 4.88 3.52 -22.43
CA ARG A 31 5.47 2.53 -23.33
C ARG A 31 4.44 1.53 -23.86
N TYR A 32 3.49 1.11 -23.01
CA TYR A 32 2.40 0.27 -23.43
C TYR A 32 1.54 0.95 -24.50
N ASP A 33 1.12 2.19 -24.27
CA ASP A 33 0.32 2.97 -25.22
C ASP A 33 1.05 3.15 -26.57
N LEU A 34 2.33 3.54 -26.54
CA LEU A 34 3.14 3.68 -27.73
C LEU A 34 3.29 2.36 -28.51
N LYS A 35 3.35 1.23 -27.81
CA LYS A 35 3.39 -0.09 -28.44
C LYS A 35 2.06 -0.45 -29.10
N GLN A 36 0.91 -0.16 -28.43
CA GLN A 36 -0.42 -0.36 -29.02
C GLN A 36 -0.63 0.48 -30.29
N LYS A 37 -0.05 1.67 -30.33
CA LYS A 37 -0.08 2.58 -31.49
C LYS A 37 0.96 2.21 -32.59
N ASN A 38 1.67 1.09 -32.43
CA ASN A 38 2.73 0.65 -33.34
C ASN A 38 3.87 1.69 -33.52
N ILE A 39 4.09 2.56 -32.54
CA ILE A 39 5.20 3.52 -32.53
C ILE A 39 6.47 2.83 -32.00
N LEU A 40 6.33 1.93 -31.03
CA LEU A 40 7.43 1.11 -30.58
C LEU A 40 7.46 -0.24 -31.34
N PRO A 41 8.67 -0.84 -31.51
CA PRO A 41 8.81 -2.16 -32.06
C PRO A 41 7.97 -3.22 -31.31
N LYS A 42 7.55 -4.27 -32.02
CA LYS A 42 6.70 -5.34 -31.45
C LYS A 42 7.39 -6.09 -30.29
N ASP A 43 8.69 -6.19 -30.31
CA ASP A 43 9.52 -6.82 -29.28
C ASP A 43 9.90 -5.85 -28.12
N ALA A 44 9.54 -4.57 -28.23
CA ALA A 44 9.82 -3.63 -27.16
C ALA A 44 9.11 -4.02 -25.85
N ALA A 45 9.84 -3.97 -24.74
CA ALA A 45 9.26 -4.20 -23.41
C ALA A 45 8.22 -3.13 -23.09
N ALA A 46 7.02 -3.58 -22.75
CA ALA A 46 5.88 -2.74 -22.35
C ALA A 46 5.10 -3.47 -21.25
N PRO A 47 5.61 -3.49 -20.01
CA PRO A 47 5.00 -4.25 -18.92
C PRO A 47 3.63 -3.69 -18.58
N THR A 48 2.71 -4.59 -18.23
CA THR A 48 1.34 -4.30 -17.80
C THR A 48 1.21 -4.53 -16.30
N CYS A 49 0.04 -4.23 -15.74
CA CYS A 49 -0.26 -4.53 -14.34
C CYS A 49 0.01 -6.00 -14.01
N GLN A 50 -0.44 -6.90 -14.87
CA GLN A 50 -0.30 -8.34 -14.70
C GLN A 50 1.16 -8.83 -14.72
N THR A 51 2.04 -8.10 -15.38
CA THR A 51 3.48 -8.42 -15.40
C THR A 51 4.10 -8.39 -14.00
N CYS A 52 3.60 -7.51 -13.14
CA CYS A 52 4.13 -7.30 -11.80
C CYS A 52 3.25 -7.93 -10.70
N HIS A 53 1.93 -7.92 -10.87
CA HIS A 53 0.99 -8.24 -9.80
C HIS A 53 0.31 -9.61 -9.94
N MET A 54 0.25 -10.17 -11.13
CA MET A 54 -0.50 -11.38 -11.41
C MET A 54 0.29 -12.36 -12.29
N GLN A 55 1.55 -12.59 -11.94
CA GLN A 55 2.45 -13.41 -12.77
C GLN A 55 1.96 -14.86 -12.95
N ASP A 56 1.35 -15.42 -11.91
CA ASP A 56 0.87 -16.78 -11.89
C ASP A 56 -0.61 -16.92 -12.34
N GLY A 57 -1.18 -15.83 -12.86
CA GLY A 57 -2.56 -15.81 -13.36
C GLY A 57 -3.63 -15.76 -12.29
N ASN A 58 -3.27 -15.60 -11.01
CA ASN A 58 -4.21 -15.40 -9.92
C ASN A 58 -4.29 -13.90 -9.53
N HIS A 59 -5.37 -13.48 -8.89
CA HIS A 59 -5.56 -12.13 -8.40
C HIS A 59 -5.00 -11.99 -6.98
N GLU A 60 -3.70 -12.24 -6.82
CA GLU A 60 -2.99 -12.02 -5.57
C GLU A 60 -2.55 -10.56 -5.46
N VAL A 61 -3.16 -9.82 -4.55
CA VAL A 61 -2.78 -8.42 -4.27
C VAL A 61 -1.57 -8.39 -3.32
N ARG A 62 -0.54 -9.15 -3.63
CA ARG A 62 0.67 -9.24 -2.82
C ARG A 62 1.73 -8.29 -3.35
N THR A 63 1.65 -7.07 -2.91
CA THR A 63 2.73 -6.10 -3.13
C THR A 63 3.68 -6.07 -1.95
N ALA A 64 4.87 -5.49 -2.14
CA ALA A 64 5.85 -5.31 -1.07
C ALA A 64 5.35 -4.40 0.07
N TRP A 65 4.24 -3.70 -0.12
CA TRP A 65 3.72 -2.72 0.84
C TRP A 65 2.47 -3.16 1.59
N GLY A 66 1.90 -4.29 1.24
CA GLY A 66 0.65 -4.73 1.83
C GLY A 66 -0.52 -3.79 1.51
N PHE A 67 -1.71 -4.30 1.58
CA PHE A 67 -2.94 -3.55 1.41
C PHE A 67 -3.43 -3.01 2.77
N LEU A 68 -4.19 -1.94 2.78
CA LEU A 68 -4.79 -1.34 3.98
C LEU A 68 -3.78 -0.89 5.07
N ALA A 69 -2.61 -0.42 4.68
CA ALA A 69 -1.60 0.08 5.61
C ALA A 69 -1.13 -0.91 6.70
N VAL A 70 -1.60 -2.16 6.67
CA VAL A 70 -1.19 -3.20 7.62
C VAL A 70 0.12 -3.80 7.15
N ARG A 71 1.17 -3.03 7.29
CA ARG A 71 2.52 -3.46 6.95
C ARG A 71 3.32 -3.72 8.22
N LEU A 72 3.65 -4.96 8.42
CA LEU A 72 4.66 -5.40 9.35
C LEU A 72 5.79 -6.07 8.53
N PRO A 73 7.00 -6.08 8.98
CA PRO A 73 7.48 -5.69 10.31
C PRO A 73 7.47 -4.18 10.54
N MET A 74 7.41 -3.81 11.81
CA MET A 74 7.64 -2.43 12.24
C MET A 74 9.08 -2.04 11.90
N PRO A 75 9.35 -0.81 11.46
CA PRO A 75 10.70 -0.36 11.12
C PRO A 75 11.51 -0.09 12.40
N GLU A 76 12.18 -1.10 12.90
CA GLU A 76 12.90 -1.07 14.19
C GLU A 76 14.04 -0.05 14.23
N ASN A 77 14.62 0.29 13.08
CA ASN A 77 15.75 1.22 12.98
C ASN A 77 15.32 2.70 12.86
N ASP A 78 14.03 2.99 12.85
CA ASP A 78 13.47 4.33 12.78
C ASP A 78 12.39 4.49 13.87
N PRO A 79 12.76 5.00 15.05
CA PRO A 79 11.84 5.13 16.18
C PRO A 79 10.62 6.02 15.88
N GLN A 80 10.81 7.08 15.08
CA GLN A 80 9.71 7.97 14.71
C GLN A 80 8.71 7.25 13.81
N TRP A 81 9.19 6.61 12.77
CA TRP A 81 8.31 5.84 11.88
C TRP A 81 7.62 4.68 12.61
N THR A 82 8.32 4.01 13.52
CA THR A 82 7.73 2.98 14.39
C THR A 82 6.58 3.52 15.23
N ALA A 83 6.75 4.70 15.83
CA ALA A 83 5.71 5.35 16.61
C ALA A 83 4.51 5.80 15.75
N ASP A 84 4.76 6.33 14.56
CA ASP A 84 3.73 6.73 13.61
C ASP A 84 2.94 5.50 13.10
N ARG A 85 3.63 4.42 12.74
CA ARG A 85 3.00 3.14 12.39
C ARG A 85 2.12 2.60 13.52
N ALA A 86 2.63 2.61 14.76
CA ALA A 86 1.83 2.17 15.91
C ALA A 86 0.55 3.00 16.05
N THR A 87 0.64 4.33 15.90
CA THR A 87 -0.52 5.22 15.95
C THR A 87 -1.55 4.85 14.88
N VAL A 88 -1.12 4.64 13.63
CA VAL A 88 -1.98 4.24 12.52
C VAL A 88 -2.64 2.87 12.80
N LEU A 89 -1.86 1.87 13.23
CA LEU A 89 -2.37 0.52 13.50
C LEU A 89 -3.34 0.49 14.71
N GLN A 90 -3.11 1.33 15.70
CA GLN A 90 -4.06 1.52 16.81
C GLN A 90 -5.37 2.16 16.34
N ALA A 91 -5.28 3.18 15.49
CA ALA A 91 -6.46 3.82 14.92
C ALA A 91 -7.29 2.85 14.05
N LEU A 92 -6.64 1.92 13.36
CA LEU A 92 -7.27 0.83 12.62
C LEU A 92 -7.81 -0.30 13.53
N GLY A 93 -7.52 -0.26 14.82
CA GLY A 93 -7.90 -1.32 15.75
C GLY A 93 -7.10 -2.63 15.58
N VAL A 94 -6.03 -2.64 14.81
CA VAL A 94 -5.12 -3.79 14.62
C VAL A 94 -4.24 -3.99 15.85
N LEU A 95 -3.84 -2.89 16.49
CA LEU A 95 -3.17 -2.88 17.78
C LEU A 95 -4.10 -2.29 18.84
N ASP A 96 -3.99 -2.79 20.08
CA ASP A 96 -4.62 -2.17 21.24
C ASP A 96 -3.83 -0.93 21.71
N PRO A 97 -4.34 -0.16 22.69
CA PRO A 97 -3.62 1.01 23.22
C PRO A 97 -2.25 0.67 23.85
N GLN A 98 -2.00 -0.59 24.19
CA GLN A 98 -0.72 -1.08 24.72
C GLN A 98 0.22 -1.57 23.61
N GLY A 99 -0.20 -1.47 22.34
CA GLY A 99 0.57 -1.89 21.18
C GLY A 99 0.53 -3.41 20.94
N LYS A 100 -0.39 -4.14 21.57
CA LYS A 100 -0.55 -5.58 21.36
C LYS A 100 -1.52 -5.86 20.21
N PRO A 101 -1.30 -6.93 19.43
CA PRO A 101 -2.23 -7.35 18.39
C PRO A 101 -3.63 -7.65 18.94
N THR A 102 -4.66 -7.15 18.24
CA THR A 102 -6.08 -7.46 18.53
C THR A 102 -6.55 -8.65 17.69
N ALA A 103 -7.80 -9.07 17.89
CA ALA A 103 -8.43 -10.12 17.07
C ALA A 103 -8.53 -9.75 15.57
N LEU A 104 -8.47 -8.48 15.20
CA LEU A 104 -8.46 -8.04 13.80
C LEU A 104 -7.20 -8.51 13.04
N VAL A 105 -6.11 -8.79 13.73
CA VAL A 105 -4.90 -9.36 13.12
C VAL A 105 -5.21 -10.70 12.45
N GLU A 106 -6.07 -11.52 13.04
CA GLU A 106 -6.44 -12.82 12.44
C GLU A 106 -7.24 -12.65 11.14
N THR A 107 -8.10 -11.62 11.07
CA THR A 107 -8.81 -11.28 9.83
C THR A 107 -7.83 -10.84 8.74
N VAL A 108 -6.86 -10.01 9.10
CA VAL A 108 -5.85 -9.52 8.17
C VAL A 108 -4.94 -10.65 7.68
N LYS A 109 -4.57 -11.58 8.56
CA LYS A 109 -3.82 -12.80 8.20
C LYS A 109 -4.61 -13.68 7.24
N ALA A 110 -5.89 -13.91 7.52
CA ALA A 110 -6.75 -14.75 6.68
C ALA A 110 -6.90 -14.18 5.25
N ALA A 111 -6.92 -12.87 5.12
CA ALA A 111 -6.96 -12.20 3.83
C ALA A 111 -5.59 -12.22 3.10
N ASP A 112 -4.52 -12.64 3.79
CA ASP A 112 -3.13 -12.74 3.27
C ASP A 112 -2.59 -11.42 2.64
N VAL A 113 -3.14 -10.30 3.08
CA VAL A 113 -2.77 -8.95 2.60
C VAL A 113 -1.78 -8.23 3.52
N ALA A 114 -1.52 -8.79 4.70
CA ALA A 114 -0.58 -8.24 5.67
C ALA A 114 0.78 -8.93 5.60
N ARG A 115 1.83 -8.17 5.84
CA ARG A 115 3.21 -8.67 6.01
C ARG A 115 3.56 -8.56 7.48
N LEU A 116 3.30 -9.63 8.22
CA LEU A 116 3.35 -9.64 9.69
C LEU A 116 4.70 -10.03 10.28
N THR A 117 5.61 -10.54 9.45
CA THR A 117 6.97 -10.90 9.87
C THR A 117 8.01 -10.30 8.91
N GLN A 118 9.23 -10.14 9.38
CA GLN A 118 10.36 -9.72 8.52
C GLN A 118 10.56 -10.70 7.37
N GLU A 119 10.40 -11.99 7.63
CA GLU A 119 10.56 -13.03 6.62
C GLU A 119 9.48 -12.92 5.53
N ASP A 120 8.21 -12.73 5.90
CA ASP A 120 7.13 -12.53 4.93
C ASP A 120 7.36 -11.29 4.08
N TRP A 121 7.72 -10.18 4.71
CA TRP A 121 8.02 -8.94 4.01
C TRP A 121 9.18 -9.10 3.03
N GLN A 122 10.28 -9.71 3.47
CA GLN A 122 11.47 -9.91 2.64
C GLN A 122 11.17 -10.83 1.46
N ARG A 123 10.43 -11.91 1.68
CA ARG A 123 10.01 -12.83 0.63
C ARG A 123 9.22 -12.12 -0.49
N GLU A 124 8.24 -11.30 -0.14
CA GLU A 124 7.46 -10.56 -1.12
C GLU A 124 8.30 -9.46 -1.81
N ARG A 125 9.19 -8.82 -1.05
CA ARG A 125 10.17 -7.86 -1.58
C ARG A 125 11.07 -8.49 -2.63
N ASP A 126 11.58 -9.69 -2.36
CA ASP A 126 12.46 -10.42 -3.27
C ASP A 126 11.74 -10.86 -4.55
N LYS A 127 10.47 -11.24 -4.47
CA LYS A 127 9.64 -11.51 -5.66
C LYS A 127 9.54 -10.27 -6.55
N MET A 128 9.24 -9.11 -5.97
CA MET A 128 9.15 -7.86 -6.73
C MET A 128 10.50 -7.47 -7.34
N LEU A 129 11.59 -7.58 -6.58
CA LEU A 129 12.94 -7.33 -7.09
C LEU A 129 13.30 -8.24 -8.26
N LYS A 130 12.97 -9.53 -8.16
CA LYS A 130 13.17 -10.51 -9.25
C LYS A 130 12.37 -10.12 -10.49
N THR A 131 11.15 -9.65 -10.33
CA THR A 131 10.32 -9.17 -11.44
C THR A 131 10.95 -7.95 -12.12
N CYS A 132 11.34 -6.93 -11.34
CA CYS A 132 11.97 -5.74 -11.88
C CYS A 132 13.29 -6.07 -12.60
N ASN A 133 14.05 -7.04 -12.08
CA ASN A 133 15.34 -7.44 -12.61
C ASN A 133 15.29 -8.13 -13.98
N GLN A 134 14.11 -8.47 -14.47
CA GLN A 134 13.94 -8.96 -15.84
C GLN A 134 14.27 -7.88 -16.90
N CYS A 135 14.14 -6.61 -16.54
CA CYS A 135 14.33 -5.47 -17.45
C CYS A 135 15.28 -4.39 -16.89
N HIS A 136 15.43 -4.32 -15.58
CA HIS A 136 16.22 -3.31 -14.88
C HIS A 136 17.38 -3.92 -14.12
N SER A 137 18.42 -3.13 -13.86
CA SER A 137 19.47 -3.59 -12.94
C SER A 137 18.91 -3.76 -11.53
N MET A 138 19.46 -4.70 -10.78
CA MET A 138 19.06 -4.94 -9.39
C MET A 138 19.21 -3.67 -8.52
N ASN A 139 20.25 -2.88 -8.78
CA ASN A 139 20.48 -1.63 -8.05
C ASN A 139 19.37 -0.60 -8.30
N PHE A 140 18.96 -0.45 -9.55
CA PHE A 140 17.82 0.41 -9.90
C PHE A 140 16.54 -0.08 -9.24
N ALA A 141 16.25 -1.38 -9.30
CA ALA A 141 15.06 -1.96 -8.69
C ALA A 141 15.01 -1.70 -7.17
N LYS A 142 16.12 -1.92 -6.47
CA LYS A 142 16.23 -1.63 -5.04
C LYS A 142 15.99 -0.16 -4.71
N GLN A 143 16.57 0.76 -5.49
CA GLN A 143 16.36 2.20 -5.32
C GLN A 143 14.91 2.61 -5.52
N GLN A 144 14.22 2.06 -6.54
CA GLN A 144 12.81 2.36 -6.79
C GLN A 144 11.91 1.87 -5.66
N LEU A 145 12.16 0.68 -5.14
CA LEU A 145 11.41 0.17 -4.00
C LEU A 145 11.71 0.95 -2.71
N GLN A 146 12.95 1.42 -2.52
CA GLN A 146 13.31 2.29 -1.40
C GLN A 146 12.58 3.64 -1.47
N MET A 147 12.50 4.25 -2.66
CA MET A 147 11.71 5.48 -2.85
C MET A 147 10.23 5.28 -2.46
N GLY A 148 9.68 4.10 -2.76
CA GLY A 148 8.33 3.72 -2.30
C GLY A 148 8.24 3.64 -0.78
N ASP A 149 9.23 3.06 -0.11
CA ASP A 149 9.29 3.02 1.35
C ASP A 149 9.37 4.43 1.97
N ASP A 150 10.15 5.32 1.37
CA ASP A 150 10.27 6.70 1.84
C ASP A 150 8.94 7.48 1.68
N MET A 151 8.20 7.24 0.60
CA MET A 151 6.85 7.80 0.44
C MET A 151 5.86 7.26 1.49
N ILE A 152 5.90 5.96 1.78
CA ILE A 152 5.07 5.35 2.82
C ILE A 152 5.41 5.93 4.19
N ARG A 153 6.69 6.11 4.50
CA ARG A 153 7.13 6.75 5.74
C ARG A 153 6.52 8.14 5.90
N ASN A 154 6.57 8.96 4.87
CA ASN A 154 6.00 10.30 4.87
C ASN A 154 4.47 10.27 5.02
N ALA A 155 3.79 9.36 4.33
CA ALA A 155 2.35 9.18 4.44
C ALA A 155 1.95 8.71 5.86
N ASP A 156 2.65 7.75 6.43
CA ASP A 156 2.42 7.27 7.80
C ASP A 156 2.60 8.41 8.81
N HIS A 157 3.60 9.27 8.62
CA HIS A 157 3.82 10.42 9.49
C HIS A 157 2.65 11.40 9.44
N LEU A 158 2.24 11.84 8.26
CA LEU A 158 1.11 12.77 8.08
C LEU A 158 -0.19 12.18 8.63
N MET A 159 -0.44 10.90 8.38
CA MET A 159 -1.61 10.19 8.87
C MET A 159 -1.61 10.11 10.40
N ALA A 160 -0.47 9.77 11.01
CA ALA A 160 -0.34 9.72 12.47
C ALA A 160 -0.53 11.09 13.10
N GLU A 161 -0.02 12.17 12.49
CA GLU A 161 -0.28 13.54 12.96
C GLU A 161 -1.77 13.88 12.91
N GLY A 162 -2.46 13.59 11.80
CA GLY A 162 -3.90 13.79 11.68
C GLY A 162 -4.69 13.02 12.75
N ILE A 163 -4.34 11.75 13.00
CA ILE A 163 -4.95 10.92 14.03
C ILE A 163 -4.75 11.55 15.43
N ARG A 164 -3.55 12.02 15.75
CA ARG A 164 -3.24 12.66 17.05
C ARG A 164 -4.03 13.94 17.25
N ILE A 165 -4.16 14.78 16.21
CA ILE A 165 -4.96 15.99 16.23
C ILE A 165 -6.43 15.68 16.54
N VAL A 166 -7.03 14.74 15.80
CA VAL A 166 -8.42 14.36 16.00
C VAL A 166 -8.65 13.73 17.38
N ALA A 167 -7.72 12.89 17.83
CA ALA A 167 -7.78 12.32 19.19
C ALA A 167 -7.73 13.40 20.27
N ALA A 168 -6.91 14.44 20.11
CA ALA A 168 -6.87 15.58 21.00
C ALA A 168 -8.20 16.37 21.01
N LEU A 169 -8.79 16.62 19.85
CA LEU A 169 -10.09 17.30 19.72
C LEU A 169 -11.23 16.55 20.45
N TYR A 170 -11.20 15.21 20.41
CA TYR A 170 -12.13 14.40 21.22
C TYR A 170 -11.86 14.52 22.72
N THR A 171 -10.59 14.51 23.11
CA THR A 171 -10.20 14.62 24.52
C THR A 171 -10.58 15.97 25.09
N ASP A 172 -10.43 17.04 24.32
CA ASP A 172 -10.76 18.41 24.71
C ASP A 172 -12.27 18.71 24.64
N GLY A 173 -13.09 17.75 24.18
CA GLY A 173 -14.53 17.90 24.06
C GLY A 173 -14.95 18.86 22.94
N ILE A 174 -14.08 19.17 21.99
CA ILE A 174 -14.38 20.01 20.82
C ILE A 174 -15.15 19.23 19.79
N LEU A 175 -14.86 17.92 19.67
CA LEU A 175 -15.59 16.98 18.84
C LEU A 175 -16.27 15.91 19.69
N ASP A 176 -17.50 15.58 19.35
CA ASP A 176 -18.22 14.46 19.96
C ASP A 176 -17.77 13.14 19.33
N LYS A 177 -17.28 12.22 20.17
CA LYS A 177 -16.95 10.88 19.71
C LYS A 177 -18.23 10.12 19.38
N PRO A 178 -18.37 9.58 18.15
CA PRO A 178 -19.57 8.80 17.78
C PRO A 178 -19.78 7.62 18.72
N LYS A 179 -20.97 7.48 19.29
CA LYS A 179 -21.31 6.46 20.31
C LYS A 179 -21.16 5.02 19.83
N ASN A 180 -21.24 4.80 18.53
CA ASN A 180 -21.20 3.46 17.91
C ASN A 180 -19.85 3.11 17.27
N TYR A 181 -18.82 3.85 17.57
CA TYR A 181 -17.49 3.55 17.02
C TYR A 181 -16.88 2.34 17.71
N GLN A 182 -16.57 1.30 16.93
CA GLN A 182 -15.91 0.09 17.42
C GLN A 182 -14.44 0.30 17.79
N TYR A 183 -13.85 1.39 17.34
CA TYR A 183 -12.42 1.70 17.50
C TYR A 183 -12.23 2.93 18.39
N PRO A 184 -11.18 2.97 19.21
CA PRO A 184 -10.90 4.09 20.12
C PRO A 184 -10.53 5.39 19.39
N PHE A 185 -10.20 5.30 18.10
CA PHE A 185 -9.84 6.42 17.26
C PHE A 185 -10.83 6.57 16.10
N PRO A 186 -10.97 7.78 15.54
CA PRO A 186 -11.79 7.97 14.36
C PRO A 186 -11.28 7.05 13.26
N ASN A 187 -12.20 6.40 12.59
CA ASN A 187 -11.89 5.60 11.44
C ASN A 187 -11.24 6.50 10.39
N LEU A 188 -10.13 6.06 9.79
CA LEU A 188 -9.50 6.76 8.68
C LEU A 188 -10.46 7.01 7.50
N LEU A 189 -11.52 6.19 7.39
CA LEU A 189 -12.59 6.38 6.40
C LEU A 189 -13.48 7.60 6.69
N THR A 190 -13.51 8.14 7.91
CA THR A 190 -14.24 9.40 8.18
C THR A 190 -13.48 10.64 7.73
N PHE A 191 -12.20 10.53 7.41
CA PHE A 191 -11.48 11.55 6.66
C PHE A 191 -11.92 11.63 5.18
N HIS A 192 -12.55 10.59 4.67
CA HIS A 192 -13.09 10.55 3.32
C HIS A 192 -14.39 11.34 3.16
N ASP A 193 -15.18 11.46 4.24
CA ASP A 193 -16.51 12.06 4.21
C ASP A 193 -16.52 13.51 4.73
N ALA A 194 -15.36 14.03 5.11
CA ALA A 194 -15.19 15.40 5.57
C ALA A 194 -14.41 16.24 4.55
#